data_4c14a948454ebfd9b81ab4a7c6d3a62b
#
_entry.id   4c14a948454ebfd9b81ab4a7c6d3a62b
#
_cell.length_a   1.000
_cell.length_b   1.000
_cell.length_c   1.000
_cell.angle_alpha   90.00
_cell.angle_beta   90.00
_cell.angle_gamma   90.00
#
_symmetry.space_group_name_H-M   'P 1'
#
loop_
_entity.id
_entity.type
_entity.pdbx_description
1 polymer ?
#
loop_
_entity_poly.entity_id
_entity_poly.type
_entity_poly.pdbx_seq_one_letter_code
_entity_poly.pdbx_strand_id
1 'polypeptide(L)'
;MIPSRRQFLRLAAGSAALPAVSRLATAQTYPTRPITMIIPFAAGGPTDVVGRLLAERMSGSLGQSVIAENSTGAGGTIGVGRVARAAPDGYTIGMGIWSTHVVNGAIYSLHYDLVKDFSPVTLISRELGTVIVAKKTNPAKDLRELIEWLKANQGRATFGTAGVGSPPHVGGVLFQNLSGAPFQFVHYRGASQVAQDLVAGHIDIAVDSPTTSLPQVRAGFIKSYAVTSKSRLPAAPDIPTADEAGLPGMYLSVWFALWAPKGTPPDVIAKLNLAARRALANPVMGSRLAELGHEIFPPDQQTPEALSALQKADIEKWWPIIKAAGIKAE
;
A
#
# COMPACT_ATOMS: atom_id res chain seq x y z
N MET A 1 -8.03 2.42 81.86
CA MET A 1 -6.63 1.92 81.81
C MET A 1 -5.98 2.49 80.56
N ILE A 2 -5.03 3.36 80.75
CA ILE A 2 -4.28 4.02 79.65
C ILE A 2 -3.11 3.08 79.32
N PRO A 3 -2.94 2.64 78.04
CA PRO A 3 -1.84 1.75 77.72
C PRO A 3 -0.48 2.42 77.84
N SER A 4 0.48 1.67 78.41
CA SER A 4 1.82 2.17 78.69
C SER A 4 2.60 2.51 77.43
N ARG A 5 3.51 3.50 77.52
CA ARG A 5 4.41 3.94 76.44
C ARG A 5 5.14 2.77 75.68
N ARG A 6 5.40 1.68 76.42
CA ARG A 6 6.07 0.49 75.90
C ARG A 6 5.13 -0.35 74.97
N GLN A 7 3.83 -0.33 75.22
CA GLN A 7 2.85 -1.03 74.39
C GLN A 7 2.61 -0.26 73.09
N PHE A 8 2.64 1.07 73.11
CA PHE A 8 2.52 1.90 71.91
C PHE A 8 3.74 1.76 70.98
N LEU A 9 4.95 1.61 71.50
CA LEU A 9 6.17 1.39 70.71
C LEU A 9 6.22 -0.01 70.08
N ARG A 10 5.60 -1.03 70.69
CA ARG A 10 5.53 -2.36 70.10
C ARG A 10 4.48 -2.47 69.01
N LEU A 11 3.41 -1.70 69.04
CA LEU A 11 2.42 -1.59 67.98
C LEU A 11 2.91 -0.78 66.79
N ALA A 12 3.74 0.25 67.04
CA ALA A 12 4.36 1.04 65.96
C ALA A 12 5.46 0.29 65.18
N ALA A 13 6.16 -0.66 65.86
CA ALA A 13 7.18 -1.48 65.19
C ALA A 13 6.59 -2.62 64.30
N GLY A 14 5.33 -3.00 64.55
CA GLY A 14 4.64 -4.03 63.75
C GLY A 14 4.05 -3.55 62.42
N SER A 15 3.89 -2.24 62.23
CA SER A 15 3.31 -1.64 61.05
C SER A 15 4.35 -1.24 59.98
N ALA A 16 5.65 -1.38 60.28
CA ALA A 16 6.73 -1.01 59.32
C ALA A 16 7.18 -2.17 58.40
N ALA A 17 6.58 -3.36 58.52
CA ALA A 17 6.91 -4.51 57.68
C ALA A 17 5.75 -4.85 56.70
N LEU A 18 5.19 -3.83 56.05
CA LEU A 18 4.50 -4.08 54.79
C LEU A 18 5.58 -4.44 53.74
N PRO A 19 5.62 -5.68 53.24
CA PRO A 19 6.50 -5.97 52.14
C PRO A 19 6.08 -5.00 51.03
N ALA A 20 6.99 -4.15 50.58
CA ALA A 20 6.91 -3.50 49.31
C ALA A 20 6.89 -4.65 48.29
N VAL A 21 5.71 -5.21 48.03
CA VAL A 21 5.46 -6.00 46.86
C VAL A 21 5.59 -4.99 45.72
N SER A 22 6.84 -4.73 45.35
CA SER A 22 7.13 -4.21 44.02
C SER A 22 6.39 -5.14 43.09
N ARG A 23 5.20 -4.74 42.64
CA ARG A 23 4.60 -5.32 41.47
C ARG A 23 5.69 -5.15 40.42
N LEU A 24 6.46 -6.22 40.22
CA LEU A 24 7.17 -6.41 38.99
C LEU A 24 6.07 -6.26 37.93
N ALA A 25 5.90 -5.07 37.41
CA ALA A 25 5.14 -4.83 36.22
C ALA A 25 5.87 -5.67 35.18
N THR A 26 5.43 -6.94 35.03
CA THR A 26 5.78 -7.74 33.88
C THR A 26 5.27 -6.89 32.73
N ALA A 27 6.21 -6.22 32.06
CA ALA A 27 5.91 -5.49 30.84
C ALA A 27 5.15 -6.47 29.96
N GLN A 28 3.84 -6.21 29.81
CA GLN A 28 2.95 -7.08 29.09
C GLN A 28 3.56 -7.23 27.71
N THR A 29 4.01 -8.44 27.36
CA THR A 29 4.75 -8.67 26.11
C THR A 29 3.83 -8.35 24.94
N TYR A 30 4.08 -7.21 24.26
CA TYR A 30 3.38 -6.87 23.04
C TYR A 30 3.55 -7.97 21.98
N PRO A 31 2.49 -8.33 21.22
CA PRO A 31 1.10 -7.93 21.36
C PRO A 31 0.33 -8.86 22.33
N THR A 32 -0.68 -8.32 23.05
CA THR A 32 -1.57 -9.09 23.95
C THR A 32 -3.01 -9.15 23.45
N ARG A 33 -3.30 -8.45 22.35
CA ARG A 33 -4.61 -8.37 21.69
C ARG A 33 -4.44 -8.26 20.18
N PRO A 34 -5.49 -8.46 19.39
CA PRO A 34 -5.43 -8.32 17.93
C PRO A 34 -4.91 -6.93 17.48
N ILE A 35 -4.19 -6.94 16.38
CA ILE A 35 -3.67 -5.74 15.70
C ILE A 35 -4.54 -5.45 14.50
N THR A 36 -4.95 -4.20 14.30
CA THR A 36 -5.68 -3.76 13.11
C THR A 36 -4.71 -3.21 12.08
N MET A 37 -4.70 -3.80 10.88
CA MET A 37 -3.98 -3.30 9.72
C MET A 37 -4.94 -2.53 8.81
N ILE A 38 -4.82 -1.21 8.77
CA ILE A 38 -5.62 -0.35 7.89
C ILE A 38 -5.11 -0.46 6.47
N ILE A 39 -6.03 -0.79 5.54
CA ILE A 39 -5.78 -0.86 4.10
C ILE A 39 -6.54 0.29 3.43
N PRO A 40 -5.84 1.25 2.76
CA PRO A 40 -6.46 2.51 2.32
C PRO A 40 -7.28 2.39 1.01
N PHE A 41 -7.47 1.18 0.48
CA PHE A 41 -8.20 0.92 -0.76
C PHE A 41 -9.25 -0.19 -0.58
N ALA A 42 -10.13 -0.32 -1.58
CA ALA A 42 -11.20 -1.32 -1.57
C ALA A 42 -10.64 -2.76 -1.55
N ALA A 43 -11.43 -3.65 -0.95
CA ALA A 43 -11.12 -5.09 -0.89
C ALA A 43 -10.95 -5.69 -2.30
N GLY A 44 -10.06 -6.68 -2.42
CA GLY A 44 -9.73 -7.36 -3.67
C GLY A 44 -8.80 -6.59 -4.61
N GLY A 45 -8.42 -5.35 -4.26
CA GLY A 45 -7.37 -4.61 -4.97
C GLY A 45 -5.96 -5.03 -4.53
N PRO A 46 -4.90 -4.58 -5.24
CA PRO A 46 -3.53 -5.05 -4.98
C PRO A 46 -3.07 -4.79 -3.55
N THR A 47 -3.38 -3.62 -2.98
CA THR A 47 -3.01 -3.28 -1.60
C THR A 47 -3.71 -4.19 -0.58
N ASP A 48 -4.95 -4.55 -0.83
CA ASP A 48 -5.72 -5.46 0.01
C ASP A 48 -5.18 -6.89 -0.06
N VAL A 49 -4.89 -7.38 -1.26
CA VAL A 49 -4.36 -8.73 -1.48
C VAL A 49 -2.99 -8.88 -0.78
N VAL A 50 -2.05 -7.96 -1.02
CA VAL A 50 -0.73 -7.98 -0.35
C VAL A 50 -0.87 -7.83 1.16
N GLY A 51 -1.72 -6.90 1.62
CA GLY A 51 -1.97 -6.67 3.04
C GLY A 51 -2.52 -7.89 3.77
N ARG A 52 -3.49 -8.60 3.18
CA ARG A 52 -4.06 -9.83 3.77
C ARG A 52 -3.08 -10.98 3.80
N LEU A 53 -2.32 -11.19 2.74
CA LEU A 53 -1.24 -12.19 2.72
C LEU A 53 -0.20 -11.93 3.82
N LEU A 54 0.18 -10.66 4.00
CA LEU A 54 1.10 -10.24 5.06
C LEU A 54 0.49 -10.43 6.45
N ALA A 55 -0.75 -9.96 6.66
CA ALA A 55 -1.47 -10.02 7.94
C ALA A 55 -1.64 -11.46 8.43
N GLU A 56 -2.02 -12.38 7.54
CA GLU A 56 -2.15 -13.81 7.84
C GLU A 56 -0.83 -14.38 8.39
N ARG A 57 0.28 -14.11 7.70
CA ARG A 57 1.60 -14.65 8.09
C ARG A 57 2.16 -13.97 9.32
N MET A 58 1.95 -12.66 9.48
CA MET A 58 2.35 -11.93 10.68
C MET A 58 1.60 -12.44 11.92
N SER A 59 0.33 -12.82 11.79
CA SER A 59 -0.48 -13.37 12.89
C SER A 59 0.19 -14.58 13.54
N GLY A 60 0.70 -15.53 12.73
CA GLY A 60 1.43 -16.70 13.24
C GLY A 60 2.72 -16.33 13.97
N SER A 61 3.45 -15.32 13.50
CA SER A 61 4.72 -14.87 14.12
C SER A 61 4.51 -14.07 15.41
N LEU A 62 3.39 -13.33 15.51
CA LEU A 62 3.09 -12.45 16.64
C LEU A 62 2.28 -13.16 17.75
N GLY A 63 1.70 -14.34 17.46
CA GLY A 63 0.82 -15.04 18.39
C GLY A 63 -0.52 -14.31 18.64
N GLN A 64 -0.82 -13.29 17.85
CA GLN A 64 -2.07 -12.53 17.88
C GLN A 64 -2.55 -12.25 16.47
N SER A 65 -3.87 -12.20 16.27
CA SER A 65 -4.44 -11.91 14.95
C SER A 65 -4.06 -10.51 14.45
N VAL A 66 -3.64 -10.42 13.19
CA VAL A 66 -3.54 -9.16 12.45
C VAL A 66 -4.75 -9.07 11.51
N ILE A 67 -5.65 -8.15 11.80
CA ILE A 67 -6.95 -8.01 11.12
C ILE A 67 -6.84 -6.92 10.08
N ALA A 68 -7.02 -7.28 8.79
CA ALA A 68 -7.04 -6.33 7.70
C ALA A 68 -8.40 -5.62 7.60
N GLU A 69 -8.40 -4.29 7.71
CA GLU A 69 -9.58 -3.43 7.63
C GLU A 69 -9.44 -2.42 6.50
N ASN A 70 -10.39 -2.42 5.55
CA ASN A 70 -10.39 -1.46 4.45
C ASN A 70 -11.01 -0.12 4.88
N SER A 71 -10.25 0.98 4.70
CA SER A 71 -10.69 2.36 4.97
C SER A 71 -10.42 3.22 3.75
N THR A 72 -11.42 3.29 2.85
CA THR A 72 -11.26 3.82 1.49
C THR A 72 -11.66 5.28 1.34
N GLY A 73 -11.20 5.92 0.26
CA GLY A 73 -11.64 7.25 -0.18
C GLY A 73 -10.49 8.24 -0.37
N ALA A 74 -10.73 9.25 -1.20
CA ALA A 74 -9.80 10.33 -1.54
C ALA A 74 -8.38 9.81 -1.85
N GLY A 75 -8.23 8.87 -2.80
CA GLY A 75 -6.92 8.29 -3.16
C GLY A 75 -6.21 7.57 -1.99
N GLY A 76 -6.95 7.12 -0.97
CA GLY A 76 -6.41 6.45 0.22
C GLY A 76 -6.09 7.39 1.40
N THR A 77 -6.25 8.71 1.25
CA THR A 77 -5.91 9.68 2.32
C THR A 77 -6.72 9.48 3.59
N ILE A 78 -7.98 8.99 3.48
CA ILE A 78 -8.84 8.72 4.63
C ILE A 78 -8.24 7.61 5.51
N GLY A 79 -7.86 6.49 4.92
CA GLY A 79 -7.25 5.36 5.64
C GLY A 79 -5.89 5.72 6.24
N VAL A 80 -5.04 6.40 5.48
CA VAL A 80 -3.72 6.86 5.95
C VAL A 80 -3.88 7.85 7.11
N GLY A 81 -4.81 8.83 6.99
CA GLY A 81 -5.10 9.78 8.05
C GLY A 81 -5.66 9.11 9.33
N ARG A 82 -6.35 7.97 9.20
CA ARG A 82 -6.78 7.19 10.35
C ARG A 82 -5.58 6.57 11.09
N VAL A 83 -4.59 6.07 10.38
CA VAL A 83 -3.34 5.57 10.97
C VAL A 83 -2.58 6.69 11.66
N ALA A 84 -2.42 7.86 11.01
CA ALA A 84 -1.71 9.01 11.58
C ALA A 84 -2.29 9.45 12.94
N ARG A 85 -3.61 9.33 13.13
CA ARG A 85 -4.30 9.73 14.37
C ARG A 85 -4.50 8.60 15.39
N ALA A 86 -4.06 7.39 15.08
CA ALA A 86 -4.20 6.26 15.99
C ALA A 86 -3.21 6.36 17.16
N ALA A 87 -3.53 5.66 18.26
CA ALA A 87 -2.62 5.54 19.39
C ALA A 87 -1.28 4.89 18.96
N PRO A 88 -0.14 5.43 19.39
CA PRO A 88 1.17 4.90 19.00
C PRO A 88 1.58 3.69 19.87
N ASP A 89 0.69 2.73 20.01
CA ASP A 89 0.86 1.52 20.82
C ASP A 89 1.12 0.25 20.01
N GLY A 90 1.15 0.37 18.66
CA GLY A 90 1.37 -0.72 17.74
C GLY A 90 0.13 -1.55 17.41
N TYR A 91 -1.03 -1.29 17.99
CA TYR A 91 -2.26 -2.05 17.71
C TYR A 91 -3.05 -1.52 16.51
N THR A 92 -2.68 -0.36 15.98
CA THR A 92 -3.12 0.10 14.67
C THR A 92 -1.89 0.35 13.81
N ILE A 93 -1.81 -0.35 12.69
CA ILE A 93 -0.74 -0.22 11.70
C ILE A 93 -1.38 0.07 10.33
N GLY A 94 -0.62 0.62 9.40
CA GLY A 94 -1.10 0.97 8.08
C GLY A 94 -0.34 0.28 6.96
N MET A 95 -1.08 -0.36 6.08
CA MET A 95 -0.56 -0.73 4.77
C MET A 95 -0.54 0.51 3.89
N GLY A 96 0.59 0.83 3.30
CA GLY A 96 0.70 1.96 2.39
C GLY A 96 1.43 1.58 1.10
N ILE A 97 1.32 2.46 0.13
CA ILE A 97 1.97 2.31 -1.17
C ILE A 97 2.58 3.65 -1.60
N TRP A 98 3.40 3.60 -2.64
CA TRP A 98 4.00 4.78 -3.26
C TRP A 98 3.03 5.96 -3.39
N SER A 99 1.82 5.75 -3.91
CA SER A 99 0.88 6.87 -4.11
C SER A 99 0.39 7.47 -2.79
N THR A 100 0.09 6.67 -1.78
CA THR A 100 -0.45 7.15 -0.50
C THR A 100 0.59 7.85 0.36
N HIS A 101 1.87 7.49 0.25
CA HIS A 101 2.95 8.03 1.07
C HIS A 101 3.97 8.92 0.32
N VAL A 102 3.75 9.13 -0.99
CA VAL A 102 4.53 10.07 -1.82
C VAL A 102 3.59 11.00 -2.60
N VAL A 103 2.82 10.45 -3.54
CA VAL A 103 2.02 11.21 -4.51
C VAL A 103 1.00 12.12 -3.84
N ASN A 104 0.27 11.59 -2.85
CA ASN A 104 -0.82 12.31 -2.19
C ASN A 104 -0.38 13.61 -1.50
N GLY A 105 0.87 13.70 -1.05
CA GLY A 105 1.41 14.94 -0.48
C GLY A 105 1.57 16.09 -1.48
N ALA A 106 1.65 15.77 -2.79
CA ALA A 106 1.69 16.79 -3.84
C ALA A 106 0.30 17.16 -4.38
N ILE A 107 -0.72 16.33 -4.12
CA ILE A 107 -2.05 16.42 -4.76
C ILE A 107 -3.12 16.92 -3.79
N TYR A 108 -3.10 16.45 -2.53
CA TYR A 108 -4.11 16.72 -1.53
C TYR A 108 -3.64 17.69 -0.45
N SER A 109 -4.55 18.49 0.08
CA SER A 109 -4.35 19.23 1.34
C SER A 109 -4.53 18.23 2.50
N LEU A 110 -3.46 17.59 2.93
CA LEU A 110 -3.49 16.59 3.98
C LEU A 110 -3.53 17.24 5.37
N HIS A 111 -4.29 16.65 6.30
CA HIS A 111 -4.29 17.02 7.74
C HIS A 111 -3.22 16.27 8.55
N TYR A 112 -2.22 15.70 7.88
CA TYR A 112 -1.09 14.97 8.44
C TYR A 112 0.13 15.11 7.52
N ASP A 113 1.30 14.97 8.09
CA ASP A 113 2.57 15.00 7.37
C ASP A 113 3.01 13.55 7.05
N LEU A 114 3.26 13.26 5.77
CA LEU A 114 3.60 11.90 5.30
C LEU A 114 4.93 11.37 5.88
N VAL A 115 5.81 12.24 6.36
CA VAL A 115 7.13 11.87 6.89
C VAL A 115 7.16 11.96 8.42
N LYS A 116 6.51 13.00 9.00
CA LYS A 116 6.62 13.29 10.44
C LYS A 116 5.62 12.56 11.30
N ASP A 117 4.43 12.18 10.76
CA ASP A 117 3.35 11.61 11.56
C ASP A 117 3.31 10.08 11.52
N PHE A 118 4.33 9.45 10.93
CA PHE A 118 4.45 8.00 10.82
C PHE A 118 5.83 7.51 11.30
N SER A 119 5.83 6.30 11.85
CA SER A 119 7.02 5.49 12.10
C SER A 119 7.08 4.41 11.02
N PRO A 120 8.08 4.41 10.12
CA PRO A 120 8.25 3.37 9.12
C PRO A 120 8.52 2.02 9.81
N VAL A 121 7.96 0.93 9.28
CA VAL A 121 8.16 -0.43 9.79
C VAL A 121 9.01 -1.23 8.81
N THR A 122 8.59 -1.37 7.55
CA THR A 122 9.33 -2.16 6.54
C THR A 122 8.84 -1.90 5.12
N LEU A 123 9.74 -2.04 4.15
CA LEU A 123 9.39 -2.31 2.75
C LEU A 123 8.91 -3.76 2.62
N ILE A 124 7.93 -4.00 1.75
CA ILE A 124 7.32 -5.32 1.53
C ILE A 124 7.68 -5.82 0.15
N SER A 125 7.11 -5.22 -0.87
CA SER A 125 7.27 -5.62 -2.27
C SER A 125 7.11 -4.42 -3.20
N ARG A 126 7.48 -4.63 -4.46
CA ARG A 126 7.18 -3.68 -5.53
C ARG A 126 6.56 -4.40 -6.71
N GLU A 127 5.61 -3.78 -7.36
CA GLU A 127 5.24 -4.12 -8.73
C GLU A 127 6.32 -3.58 -9.66
N LEU A 128 6.87 -4.45 -10.50
CA LEU A 128 7.90 -4.05 -11.46
C LEU A 128 7.37 -3.13 -12.54
N GLY A 129 6.07 -3.22 -12.83
CA GLY A 129 5.32 -2.38 -13.75
C GLY A 129 3.83 -2.67 -13.64
N THR A 130 3.01 -1.79 -14.21
CA THR A 130 1.57 -1.96 -14.40
C THR A 130 1.29 -2.48 -15.80
N VAL A 131 0.05 -2.86 -16.08
CA VAL A 131 -0.38 -3.38 -17.40
C VAL A 131 -1.36 -2.40 -18.04
N ILE A 132 -1.13 -2.04 -19.30
CA ILE A 132 -2.07 -1.30 -20.13
C ILE A 132 -3.10 -2.31 -20.64
N VAL A 133 -4.36 -2.14 -20.21
CA VAL A 133 -5.46 -3.07 -20.50
C VAL A 133 -6.66 -2.34 -21.09
N ALA A 134 -7.47 -3.06 -21.87
CA ALA A 134 -8.75 -2.57 -22.37
C ALA A 134 -9.83 -3.64 -22.29
N LYS A 135 -11.09 -3.21 -22.34
CA LYS A 135 -12.24 -4.11 -22.45
C LYS A 135 -12.10 -5.05 -23.63
N LYS A 136 -12.63 -6.27 -23.52
CA LYS A 136 -12.52 -7.33 -24.54
C LYS A 136 -13.00 -6.88 -25.92
N THR A 137 -14.04 -6.07 -25.98
CA THR A 137 -14.66 -5.59 -27.21
C THR A 137 -13.91 -4.44 -27.91
N ASN A 138 -12.83 -3.92 -27.31
CA ASN A 138 -12.00 -2.92 -27.97
C ASN A 138 -11.44 -3.51 -29.28
N PRO A 139 -11.55 -2.83 -30.44
CA PRO A 139 -11.14 -3.38 -31.75
C PRO A 139 -9.61 -3.48 -31.89
N ALA A 140 -8.83 -2.68 -31.17
CA ALA A 140 -7.38 -2.61 -31.31
C ALA A 140 -6.71 -3.97 -31.06
N LYS A 141 -5.70 -4.30 -31.86
CA LYS A 141 -4.93 -5.55 -31.79
C LYS A 141 -3.62 -5.36 -31.02
N ASP A 142 -3.06 -4.14 -31.05
CA ASP A 142 -1.83 -3.76 -30.38
C ASP A 142 -1.93 -2.35 -29.77
N LEU A 143 -0.85 -1.90 -29.10
CA LEU A 143 -0.83 -0.60 -28.41
C LEU A 143 -0.94 0.58 -29.36
N ARG A 144 -0.40 0.47 -30.57
CA ARG A 144 -0.47 1.55 -31.59
C ARG A 144 -1.90 1.71 -32.06
N GLU A 145 -2.56 0.62 -32.42
CA GLU A 145 -3.98 0.64 -32.80
C GLU A 145 -4.86 1.14 -31.64
N LEU A 146 -4.53 0.81 -30.38
CA LEU A 146 -5.24 1.33 -29.21
C LEU A 146 -5.11 2.86 -29.10
N ILE A 147 -3.91 3.39 -29.29
CA ILE A 147 -3.66 4.84 -29.27
C ILE A 147 -4.43 5.55 -30.40
N GLU A 148 -4.44 4.97 -31.61
CA GLU A 148 -5.21 5.50 -32.75
C GLU A 148 -6.72 5.46 -32.47
N TRP A 149 -7.21 4.34 -31.92
CA TRP A 149 -8.60 4.22 -31.53
C TRP A 149 -9.00 5.27 -30.48
N LEU A 150 -8.16 5.51 -29.48
CA LEU A 150 -8.39 6.54 -28.46
C LEU A 150 -8.46 7.95 -29.08
N LYS A 151 -7.55 8.28 -30.01
CA LYS A 151 -7.56 9.54 -30.74
C LYS A 151 -8.82 9.70 -31.59
N ALA A 152 -9.30 8.65 -32.21
CA ALA A 152 -10.54 8.65 -33.00
C ALA A 152 -11.81 8.75 -32.10
N ASN A 153 -11.73 8.34 -30.84
CA ASN A 153 -12.82 8.37 -29.87
C ASN A 153 -12.61 9.42 -28.76
N GLN A 154 -11.86 10.48 -29.03
CA GLN A 154 -11.63 11.56 -28.09
C GLN A 154 -12.94 12.13 -27.56
N GLY A 155 -13.01 12.40 -26.24
CA GLY A 155 -14.22 12.86 -25.56
C GLY A 155 -15.27 11.80 -25.25
N ARG A 156 -15.10 10.54 -25.72
CA ARG A 156 -15.99 9.41 -25.42
C ARG A 156 -15.30 8.27 -24.73
N ALA A 157 -14.01 8.01 -25.07
CA ALA A 157 -13.24 6.96 -24.43
C ALA A 157 -13.06 7.23 -22.94
N THR A 158 -13.25 6.19 -22.12
CA THR A 158 -13.20 6.24 -20.65
C THR A 158 -12.02 5.46 -20.09
N PHE A 159 -11.37 6.03 -19.05
CA PHE A 159 -10.23 5.44 -18.39
C PHE A 159 -10.50 5.26 -16.88
N GLY A 160 -10.47 4.01 -16.40
CA GLY A 160 -10.72 3.70 -15.00
C GLY A 160 -9.52 3.94 -14.09
N THR A 161 -9.76 4.56 -12.94
CA THR A 161 -8.75 4.79 -11.89
C THR A 161 -9.26 4.41 -10.52
N ALA A 162 -8.34 4.10 -9.60
CA ALA A 162 -8.67 3.80 -8.20
C ALA A 162 -8.78 5.07 -7.32
N GLY A 163 -9.15 6.21 -7.93
CA GLY A 163 -9.23 7.53 -7.33
C GLY A 163 -8.12 8.46 -7.78
N VAL A 164 -8.31 9.77 -7.61
CA VAL A 164 -7.32 10.79 -7.96
C VAL A 164 -6.02 10.51 -7.18
N GLY A 165 -4.86 10.62 -7.82
CA GLY A 165 -3.55 10.34 -7.22
C GLY A 165 -3.21 8.86 -7.06
N SER A 166 -4.13 7.93 -7.34
CA SER A 166 -3.82 6.49 -7.35
C SER A 166 -2.85 6.13 -8.48
N PRO A 167 -2.12 4.99 -8.38
CA PRO A 167 -1.22 4.58 -9.44
C PRO A 167 -1.88 4.49 -10.83
N PRO A 168 -3.10 3.93 -10.99
CA PRO A 168 -3.80 4.00 -12.27
C PRO A 168 -4.06 5.42 -12.78
N HIS A 169 -4.35 6.38 -11.89
CA HIS A 169 -4.55 7.78 -12.30
C HIS A 169 -3.26 8.40 -12.81
N VAL A 170 -2.16 8.28 -12.06
CA VAL A 170 -0.85 8.79 -12.50
C VAL A 170 -0.41 8.11 -13.80
N GLY A 171 -0.64 6.80 -13.93
CA GLY A 171 -0.39 6.04 -15.15
C GLY A 171 -1.21 6.53 -16.33
N GLY A 172 -2.49 6.86 -16.11
CA GLY A 172 -3.36 7.44 -17.13
C GLY A 172 -2.89 8.81 -17.62
N VAL A 173 -2.50 9.70 -16.69
CA VAL A 173 -1.94 11.00 -17.06
C VAL A 173 -0.64 10.85 -17.83
N LEU A 174 0.26 9.96 -17.40
CA LEU A 174 1.49 9.66 -18.11
C LEU A 174 1.21 9.11 -19.52
N PHE A 175 0.23 8.20 -19.64
CA PHE A 175 -0.20 7.66 -20.92
C PHE A 175 -0.74 8.74 -21.85
N GLN A 176 -1.60 9.65 -21.37
CA GLN A 176 -2.09 10.79 -22.17
C GLN A 176 -0.95 11.67 -22.66
N ASN A 177 -0.01 12.00 -21.78
CA ASN A 177 1.11 12.88 -22.12
C ASN A 177 2.05 12.28 -23.18
N LEU A 178 2.33 10.96 -23.08
CA LEU A 178 3.23 10.29 -24.01
C LEU A 178 2.55 9.95 -25.35
N SER A 179 1.28 9.53 -25.32
CA SER A 179 0.57 9.10 -26.52
C SER A 179 -0.11 10.25 -27.28
N GLY A 180 -0.41 11.36 -26.59
CA GLY A 180 -1.26 12.43 -27.08
C GLY A 180 -2.72 12.00 -27.30
N ALA A 181 -3.16 10.89 -26.72
CA ALA A 181 -4.51 10.34 -26.86
C ALA A 181 -5.40 10.75 -25.68
N PRO A 182 -6.40 11.63 -25.87
CA PRO A 182 -7.27 12.07 -24.80
C PRO A 182 -8.35 11.04 -24.47
N PHE A 183 -8.72 10.95 -23.20
CA PHE A 183 -9.84 10.18 -22.67
C PHE A 183 -10.35 10.82 -21.37
N GLN A 184 -11.55 10.38 -20.91
CA GLN A 184 -12.14 10.85 -19.67
C GLN A 184 -11.83 9.89 -18.52
N PHE A 185 -11.41 10.43 -17.38
CA PHE A 185 -11.19 9.61 -16.18
C PHE A 185 -12.53 9.27 -15.49
N VAL A 186 -12.66 8.00 -15.09
CA VAL A 186 -13.72 7.50 -14.19
C VAL A 186 -13.04 7.03 -12.90
N HIS A 187 -13.36 7.69 -11.80
CA HIS A 187 -12.71 7.45 -10.51
C HIS A 187 -13.52 6.49 -9.63
N TYR A 188 -12.89 5.40 -9.21
CA TYR A 188 -13.43 4.40 -8.28
C TYR A 188 -12.74 4.49 -6.91
N ARG A 189 -13.21 3.71 -5.94
CA ARG A 189 -12.59 3.62 -4.60
C ARG A 189 -11.46 2.61 -4.50
N GLY A 190 -11.18 1.86 -5.57
CA GLY A 190 -10.12 0.85 -5.65
C GLY A 190 -10.04 0.16 -7.01
N ALA A 191 -8.93 -0.54 -7.27
CA ALA A 191 -8.64 -1.20 -8.54
C ALA A 191 -9.58 -2.39 -8.83
N SER A 192 -10.11 -3.06 -7.81
CA SER A 192 -11.07 -4.16 -8.00
C SER A 192 -12.35 -3.72 -8.73
N GLN A 193 -12.85 -2.53 -8.43
CA GLN A 193 -14.01 -1.95 -9.11
C GLN A 193 -13.68 -1.56 -10.57
N VAL A 194 -12.48 -1.02 -10.80
CA VAL A 194 -11.97 -0.75 -12.17
C VAL A 194 -11.96 -2.03 -13.00
N ALA A 195 -11.39 -3.11 -12.44
CA ALA A 195 -11.33 -4.40 -13.14
C ALA A 195 -12.73 -4.97 -13.45
N GLN A 196 -13.67 -4.84 -12.51
CA GLN A 196 -15.06 -5.28 -12.72
C GLN A 196 -15.73 -4.54 -13.88
N ASP A 197 -15.64 -3.20 -13.89
CA ASP A 197 -16.27 -2.37 -14.92
C ASP A 197 -15.56 -2.48 -16.29
N LEU A 198 -14.24 -2.76 -16.28
CA LEU A 198 -13.51 -3.07 -17.51
C LEU A 198 -13.97 -4.39 -18.12
N VAL A 199 -14.15 -5.44 -17.31
CA VAL A 199 -14.70 -6.75 -17.74
C VAL A 199 -16.13 -6.61 -18.24
N ALA A 200 -16.96 -5.81 -17.53
CA ALA A 200 -18.35 -5.54 -17.94
C ALA A 200 -18.45 -4.65 -19.19
N GLY A 201 -17.35 -3.97 -19.57
CA GLY A 201 -17.32 -3.06 -20.72
C GLY A 201 -17.87 -1.66 -20.45
N HIS A 202 -18.09 -1.30 -19.17
CA HIS A 202 -18.57 0.01 -18.76
C HIS A 202 -17.49 1.10 -18.90
N ILE A 203 -16.22 0.73 -18.81
CA ILE A 203 -15.06 1.57 -19.13
C ILE A 203 -14.23 0.93 -20.23
N ASP A 204 -13.45 1.75 -20.94
CA ASP A 204 -12.74 1.30 -22.13
C ASP A 204 -11.35 0.77 -21.84
N ILE A 205 -10.58 1.48 -21.03
CA ILE A 205 -9.17 1.19 -20.76
C ILE A 205 -8.78 1.48 -19.31
N ALA A 206 -7.65 0.92 -18.88
CA ALA A 206 -6.97 1.24 -17.63
C ALA A 206 -5.45 0.97 -17.75
N VAL A 207 -4.68 1.61 -16.88
CA VAL A 207 -3.31 1.19 -16.55
C VAL A 207 -3.39 0.58 -15.15
N ASP A 208 -3.42 -0.73 -15.06
CA ASP A 208 -3.81 -1.44 -13.85
C ASP A 208 -2.69 -2.34 -13.30
N SER A 209 -2.80 -2.69 -12.03
CA SER A 209 -1.88 -3.61 -11.36
C SER A 209 -1.91 -5.00 -12.00
N PRO A 210 -0.76 -5.68 -12.15
CA PRO A 210 -0.73 -7.10 -12.52
C PRO A 210 -1.59 -7.98 -11.61
N THR A 211 -1.69 -7.64 -10.31
CA THR A 211 -2.49 -8.36 -9.32
C THR A 211 -3.96 -8.47 -9.72
N THR A 212 -4.53 -7.40 -10.24
CA THR A 212 -5.95 -7.35 -10.66
C THR A 212 -6.14 -7.72 -12.13
N SER A 213 -5.23 -7.29 -13.00
CA SER A 213 -5.40 -7.43 -14.44
C SER A 213 -4.97 -8.80 -15.01
N LEU A 214 -3.85 -9.39 -14.55
CA LEU A 214 -3.37 -10.65 -15.14
C LEU A 214 -4.35 -11.83 -15.02
N PRO A 215 -5.06 -12.05 -13.91
CA PRO A 215 -6.10 -13.07 -13.84
C PRO A 215 -7.17 -12.87 -14.89
N GLN A 216 -7.61 -11.64 -15.16
CA GLN A 216 -8.64 -11.31 -16.14
C GLN A 216 -8.13 -11.46 -17.59
N VAL A 217 -6.85 -11.10 -17.83
CA VAL A 217 -6.19 -11.32 -19.13
C VAL A 217 -6.06 -12.81 -19.43
N ARG A 218 -5.59 -13.61 -18.46
CA ARG A 218 -5.45 -15.07 -18.61
C ARG A 218 -6.81 -15.77 -18.85
N ALA A 219 -7.86 -15.25 -18.22
CA ALA A 219 -9.23 -15.72 -18.44
C ALA A 219 -9.85 -15.23 -19.77
N GLY A 220 -9.18 -14.32 -20.49
CA GLY A 220 -9.67 -13.76 -21.74
C GLY A 220 -10.85 -12.80 -21.59
N PHE A 221 -11.06 -12.23 -20.42
CA PHE A 221 -12.12 -11.26 -20.14
C PHE A 221 -11.76 -9.84 -20.55
N ILE A 222 -10.46 -9.49 -20.55
CA ILE A 222 -9.93 -8.21 -21.00
C ILE A 222 -8.72 -8.44 -21.91
N LYS A 223 -8.32 -7.40 -22.64
CA LYS A 223 -7.11 -7.39 -23.47
C LYS A 223 -5.97 -6.70 -22.76
N SER A 224 -4.74 -7.20 -22.93
CA SER A 224 -3.50 -6.52 -22.53
C SER A 224 -2.74 -6.05 -23.74
N TYR A 225 -2.04 -4.91 -23.62
CA TYR A 225 -1.31 -4.29 -24.73
C TYR A 225 0.18 -4.11 -24.43
N ALA A 226 0.52 -3.73 -23.22
CA ALA A 226 1.91 -3.57 -22.81
C ALA A 226 2.05 -3.54 -21.28
N VAL A 227 3.28 -3.76 -20.80
CA VAL A 227 3.66 -3.53 -19.40
C VAL A 227 4.52 -2.27 -19.29
N THR A 228 4.37 -1.52 -18.19
CA THR A 228 5.02 -0.23 -17.96
C THR A 228 6.39 -0.38 -17.27
N SER A 229 7.10 -1.44 -17.55
CA SER A 229 8.43 -1.74 -17.05
C SER A 229 9.46 -1.74 -18.17
N LYS A 230 10.75 -1.61 -17.82
CA LYS A 230 11.87 -1.67 -18.79
C LYS A 230 12.09 -3.07 -19.35
N SER A 231 11.60 -4.11 -18.66
CA SER A 231 11.64 -5.51 -19.09
C SER A 231 10.26 -6.10 -18.94
N ARG A 232 9.97 -7.16 -19.70
CA ARG A 232 8.72 -7.92 -19.58
C ARG A 232 8.58 -8.51 -18.18
N LEU A 233 7.34 -8.58 -17.69
CA LEU A 233 7.07 -9.16 -16.38
C LEU A 233 7.30 -10.68 -16.41
N PRO A 234 8.02 -11.26 -15.46
CA PRO A 234 8.15 -12.72 -15.37
C PRO A 234 6.80 -13.45 -15.27
N ALA A 235 5.81 -12.81 -14.62
CA ALA A 235 4.45 -13.34 -14.51
C ALA A 235 3.65 -13.27 -15.83
N ALA A 236 4.12 -12.52 -16.84
CA ALA A 236 3.43 -12.33 -18.13
C ALA A 236 4.45 -12.06 -19.25
N PRO A 237 5.31 -13.03 -19.60
CA PRO A 237 6.41 -12.82 -20.56
C PRO A 237 5.92 -12.57 -22.00
N ASP A 238 4.68 -12.95 -22.31
CA ASP A 238 4.08 -12.74 -23.63
C ASP A 238 3.59 -11.29 -23.84
N ILE A 239 3.42 -10.51 -22.77
CA ILE A 239 3.01 -9.10 -22.88
C ILE A 239 4.27 -8.25 -23.12
N PRO A 240 4.34 -7.49 -24.24
CA PRO A 240 5.50 -6.65 -24.53
C PRO A 240 5.63 -5.50 -23.53
N THR A 241 6.82 -4.93 -23.41
CA THR A 241 7.00 -3.63 -22.72
C THR A 241 6.37 -2.51 -23.53
N ALA A 242 6.08 -1.39 -22.88
CA ALA A 242 5.59 -0.20 -23.59
C ALA A 242 6.61 0.32 -24.64
N ASP A 243 7.91 0.18 -24.36
CA ASP A 243 8.96 0.50 -25.32
C ASP A 243 8.89 -0.38 -26.57
N GLU A 244 8.80 -1.71 -26.39
CA GLU A 244 8.63 -2.67 -27.48
C GLU A 244 7.34 -2.41 -28.28
N ALA A 245 6.28 -1.96 -27.60
CA ALA A 245 4.97 -1.68 -28.19
C ALA A 245 4.85 -0.27 -28.82
N GLY A 246 5.92 0.55 -28.78
CA GLY A 246 5.99 1.85 -29.46
C GLY A 246 5.56 3.06 -28.62
N LEU A 247 5.52 2.94 -27.28
CA LEU A 247 5.28 4.03 -26.34
C LEU A 247 6.45 4.13 -25.32
N PRO A 248 7.64 4.57 -25.75
CA PRO A 248 8.81 4.64 -24.89
C PRO A 248 8.62 5.66 -23.77
N GLY A 249 9.23 5.38 -22.60
CA GLY A 249 9.15 6.26 -21.43
C GLY A 249 7.94 6.03 -20.53
N MET A 250 7.05 5.10 -20.85
CA MET A 250 5.92 4.72 -20.03
C MET A 250 6.37 3.79 -18.89
N TYR A 251 7.01 4.36 -17.87
CA TYR A 251 7.52 3.60 -16.72
C TYR A 251 6.77 3.96 -15.45
N LEU A 252 6.10 2.96 -14.86
CA LEU A 252 5.39 3.10 -13.60
C LEU A 252 5.59 1.85 -12.75
N SER A 253 6.23 2.00 -11.61
CA SER A 253 6.41 0.97 -10.59
C SER A 253 5.78 1.44 -9.29
N VAL A 254 5.20 0.53 -8.53
CA VAL A 254 4.53 0.82 -7.26
C VAL A 254 5.12 -0.04 -6.16
N TRP A 255 5.62 0.58 -5.11
CA TRP A 255 6.09 -0.15 -3.93
C TRP A 255 5.06 -0.14 -2.80
N PHE A 256 5.13 -1.17 -1.96
CA PHE A 256 4.24 -1.46 -0.84
C PHE A 256 5.07 -1.53 0.44
N ALA A 257 4.55 -0.96 1.50
CA ALA A 257 5.26 -0.91 2.77
C ALA A 257 4.29 -0.84 3.96
N LEU A 258 4.82 -1.00 5.17
CA LEU A 258 4.08 -0.98 6.42
C LEU A 258 4.55 0.18 7.29
N TRP A 259 3.60 0.89 7.88
CA TRP A 259 3.82 2.00 8.82
C TRP A 259 3.04 1.80 10.11
N ALA A 260 3.52 2.45 11.15
CA ALA A 260 2.82 2.66 12.41
C ALA A 260 2.65 4.16 12.68
N PRO A 261 1.78 4.57 13.60
CA PRO A 261 1.67 5.97 14.04
C PRO A 261 3.00 6.48 14.60
N LYS A 262 3.26 7.78 14.45
CA LYS A 262 4.43 8.42 15.03
C LYS A 262 4.48 8.23 16.55
N GLY A 263 5.67 7.90 17.07
CA GLY A 263 5.87 7.67 18.50
C GLY A 263 5.61 6.24 18.96
N THR A 264 5.26 5.31 18.05
CA THR A 264 5.22 3.88 18.38
C THR A 264 6.59 3.44 18.93
N PRO A 265 6.64 2.76 20.10
CA PRO A 265 7.88 2.39 20.75
C PRO A 265 8.84 1.60 19.86
N PRO A 266 10.15 1.81 19.92
CA PRO A 266 11.12 1.14 19.04
C PRO A 266 11.10 -0.39 19.15
N ASP A 267 10.84 -0.95 20.32
CA ASP A 267 10.73 -2.40 20.54
C ASP A 267 9.47 -2.98 19.88
N VAL A 268 8.38 -2.22 19.81
CA VAL A 268 7.15 -2.56 19.09
C VAL A 268 7.41 -2.53 17.59
N ILE A 269 8.06 -1.47 17.07
CA ILE A 269 8.48 -1.39 15.65
C ILE A 269 9.37 -2.58 15.28
N ALA A 270 10.36 -2.91 16.13
CA ALA A 270 11.25 -4.06 15.88
C ALA A 270 10.49 -5.39 15.80
N LYS A 271 9.50 -5.61 16.68
CA LYS A 271 8.64 -6.81 16.65
C LYS A 271 7.77 -6.88 15.39
N LEU A 272 7.15 -5.77 15.01
CA LEU A 272 6.35 -5.67 13.78
C LEU A 272 7.24 -5.92 12.54
N ASN A 273 8.41 -5.30 12.47
CA ASN A 273 9.38 -5.52 11.41
C ASN A 273 9.82 -6.99 11.33
N LEU A 274 10.20 -7.60 12.46
CA LEU A 274 10.60 -9.00 12.49
C LEU A 274 9.47 -9.93 12.01
N ALA A 275 8.23 -9.68 12.43
CA ALA A 275 7.07 -10.47 12.01
C ALA A 275 6.83 -10.34 10.50
N ALA A 276 6.92 -9.12 9.95
CA ALA A 276 6.79 -8.88 8.51
C ALA A 276 7.92 -9.54 7.72
N ARG A 277 9.18 -9.43 8.15
CA ARG A 277 10.33 -10.09 7.51
C ARG A 277 10.21 -11.61 7.49
N ARG A 278 9.74 -12.23 8.60
CA ARG A 278 9.45 -13.67 8.64
C ARG A 278 8.35 -14.07 7.66
N ALA A 279 7.31 -13.25 7.54
CA ALA A 279 6.27 -13.46 6.54
C ALA A 279 6.83 -13.39 5.11
N LEU A 280 7.65 -12.39 4.80
CA LEU A 280 8.27 -12.20 3.48
C LEU A 280 9.29 -13.29 3.13
N ALA A 281 9.97 -13.85 4.11
CA ALA A 281 10.89 -14.99 3.92
C ALA A 281 10.17 -16.34 3.66
N ASN A 282 8.84 -16.38 3.80
CA ASN A 282 8.06 -17.59 3.55
C ASN A 282 7.99 -17.89 2.04
N PRO A 283 8.44 -19.08 1.55
CA PRO A 283 8.46 -19.38 0.12
C PRO A 283 7.09 -19.34 -0.54
N VAL A 284 6.02 -19.74 0.18
CA VAL A 284 4.65 -19.73 -0.36
C VAL A 284 4.18 -18.29 -0.59
N MET A 285 4.51 -17.36 0.32
CA MET A 285 4.22 -15.93 0.12
C MET A 285 5.02 -15.37 -1.06
N GLY A 286 6.30 -15.74 -1.15
CA GLY A 286 7.16 -15.33 -2.26
C GLY A 286 6.62 -15.77 -3.62
N SER A 287 6.27 -17.05 -3.77
CA SER A 287 5.67 -17.57 -5.00
C SER A 287 4.37 -16.87 -5.33
N ARG A 288 3.50 -16.67 -4.33
CA ARG A 288 2.20 -16.01 -4.55
C ARG A 288 2.36 -14.55 -5.00
N LEU A 289 3.27 -13.80 -4.38
CA LEU A 289 3.56 -12.42 -4.80
C LEU A 289 4.16 -12.37 -6.21
N ALA A 290 5.08 -13.29 -6.55
CA ALA A 290 5.66 -13.37 -7.88
C ALA A 290 4.60 -13.66 -8.98
N GLU A 291 3.65 -14.58 -8.73
CA GLU A 291 2.52 -14.86 -9.63
C GLU A 291 1.65 -13.62 -9.88
N LEU A 292 1.58 -12.73 -8.89
CA LEU A 292 0.82 -11.47 -8.94
C LEU A 292 1.64 -10.30 -9.52
N GLY A 293 2.85 -10.55 -9.99
CA GLY A 293 3.71 -9.53 -10.60
C GLY A 293 4.51 -8.68 -9.60
N HIS A 294 4.62 -9.13 -8.35
CA HIS A 294 5.43 -8.46 -7.33
C HIS A 294 6.82 -9.07 -7.20
N GLU A 295 7.78 -8.23 -6.89
CA GLU A 295 9.10 -8.60 -6.39
C GLU A 295 9.20 -8.20 -4.91
N ILE A 296 9.58 -9.12 -4.03
CA ILE A 296 9.86 -8.83 -2.62
C ILE A 296 11.16 -8.04 -2.54
N PHE A 297 11.21 -6.98 -1.72
CA PHE A 297 12.46 -6.28 -1.45
C PHE A 297 13.47 -7.22 -0.78
N PRO A 298 14.77 -7.13 -1.12
CA PRO A 298 15.80 -7.92 -0.50
C PRO A 298 15.89 -7.67 1.01
N PRO A 299 16.32 -8.64 1.82
CA PRO A 299 16.28 -8.58 3.29
C PRO A 299 16.98 -7.37 3.92
N ASP A 300 18.02 -6.85 3.29
CA ASP A 300 18.76 -5.65 3.71
C ASP A 300 17.96 -4.36 3.49
N GLN A 301 16.97 -4.37 2.61
CA GLN A 301 16.05 -3.25 2.40
C GLN A 301 14.74 -3.36 3.20
N GLN A 302 14.49 -4.47 3.86
CA GLN A 302 13.31 -4.68 4.71
C GLN A 302 13.50 -4.04 6.09
N THR A 303 13.88 -2.76 6.13
CA THR A 303 14.16 -2.02 7.37
C THR A 303 13.40 -0.69 7.40
N PRO A 304 13.14 -0.12 8.60
CA PRO A 304 12.56 1.20 8.75
C PRO A 304 13.38 2.30 8.04
N GLU A 305 14.71 2.20 8.10
CA GLU A 305 15.65 3.17 7.51
C GLU A 305 15.58 3.15 5.98
N ALA A 306 15.57 1.95 5.38
CA ALA A 306 15.44 1.80 3.93
C ALA A 306 14.11 2.34 3.42
N LEU A 307 13.00 2.08 4.14
CA LEU A 307 11.69 2.64 3.81
C LEU A 307 11.71 4.17 3.89
N SER A 308 12.26 4.73 4.96
CA SER A 308 12.35 6.19 5.12
C SER A 308 13.20 6.84 4.01
N ALA A 309 14.31 6.21 3.64
CA ALA A 309 15.19 6.70 2.58
C ALA A 309 14.51 6.68 1.21
N LEU A 310 13.86 5.56 0.86
CA LEU A 310 13.13 5.42 -0.40
C LEU A 310 11.98 6.43 -0.51
N GLN A 311 11.18 6.58 0.57
CA GLN A 311 10.07 7.54 0.60
C GLN A 311 10.55 8.98 0.37
N LYS A 312 11.63 9.40 1.04
CA LYS A 312 12.20 10.75 0.87
C LYS A 312 12.71 10.98 -0.55
N ALA A 313 13.48 10.04 -1.08
CA ALA A 313 13.99 10.12 -2.44
C ALA A 313 12.87 10.22 -3.49
N ASP A 314 11.79 9.44 -3.28
CA ASP A 314 10.63 9.49 -4.17
C ASP A 314 9.83 10.79 -4.02
N ILE A 315 9.71 11.36 -2.83
CA ILE A 315 9.10 12.68 -2.61
C ILE A 315 9.87 13.75 -3.41
N GLU A 316 11.19 13.79 -3.27
CA GLU A 316 12.05 14.74 -3.96
C GLU A 316 11.95 14.61 -5.50
N LYS A 317 11.86 13.37 -5.98
CA LYS A 317 11.75 13.06 -7.41
C LYS A 317 10.37 13.40 -7.98
N TRP A 318 9.30 12.93 -7.31
CA TRP A 318 7.96 12.92 -7.92
C TRP A 318 7.17 14.20 -7.72
N TRP A 319 7.36 14.94 -6.64
CA TRP A 319 6.56 16.16 -6.41
C TRP A 319 6.74 17.22 -7.50
N PRO A 320 7.96 17.52 -8.00
CA PRO A 320 8.10 18.43 -9.14
C PRO A 320 7.38 17.91 -10.39
N ILE A 321 7.48 16.60 -10.68
CA ILE A 321 6.84 15.97 -11.85
C ILE A 321 5.32 16.05 -11.76
N ILE A 322 4.74 15.70 -10.61
CA ILE A 322 3.29 15.74 -10.37
C ILE A 322 2.74 17.16 -10.49
N LYS A 323 3.44 18.14 -9.92
CA LYS A 323 3.06 19.56 -10.01
C LYS A 323 3.13 20.07 -11.45
N ALA A 324 4.18 19.72 -12.20
CA ALA A 324 4.34 20.09 -13.61
C ALA A 324 3.26 19.46 -14.50
N ALA A 325 2.83 18.23 -14.18
CA ALA A 325 1.75 17.53 -14.87
C ALA A 325 0.34 18.07 -14.50
N GLY A 326 0.23 19.03 -13.56
CA GLY A 326 -1.03 19.63 -13.17
C GLY A 326 -2.00 18.68 -12.44
N ILE A 327 -1.50 17.56 -11.91
CA ILE A 327 -2.33 16.59 -11.19
C ILE A 327 -2.74 17.20 -9.84
N LYS A 328 -4.04 17.41 -9.64
CA LYS A 328 -4.63 17.96 -8.40
C LYS A 328 -5.86 17.15 -8.02
N ALA A 329 -6.12 17.04 -6.72
CA ALA A 329 -7.44 16.67 -6.22
C ALA A 329 -8.35 17.89 -6.37
N GLU A 330 -9.50 17.68 -6.98
CA GLU A 330 -10.55 18.71 -7.05
C GLU A 330 -11.14 18.99 -5.67
#